data_986a073be44e164de868f3b1e53835b8
#
_entry.id   986a073be44e164de868f3b1e53835b8
#
_cell.length_a   1.000
_cell.length_b   1.000
_cell.length_c   1.000
_cell.angle_alpha   90.00
_cell.angle_beta   90.00
_cell.angle_gamma   90.00
#
_symmetry.space_group_name_H-M   'P 1'
#
loop_
_entity.id
_entity.type
_entity.pdbx_description
1 polymer ?
#
loop_
_entity_poly.entity_id
_entity_poly.type
_entity_poly.pdbx_seq_one_letter_code
_entity_poly.pdbx_strand_id
1 'polypeptide(L)'
;MADLDYIKNRIREMSLTSMLSAANSVQNRSNVSTVHALFDIAKCGIKYSAGYTDYLNNAFETKTPDERRETITRGVNNAYVRKLNSPDLDSCFNDKRQLYALYRDFISRDIMDIEKASADNLKAFVGDNVKIVVRKPDAKGNDGTFVLNLFGVNDFENLRERLLNMGLSLAERLVTQHREMERLCGESVAVIRVVTVNNVAVFACLNSVYGKLKLTAPINEKTGVITSSALDQQNGMFHRHPLTDRRFYGFKIPLWHDVISLAERASLVLSSVKYCGFYIAVLPDKPELIDATSFPRHDYYRVCDNSVLRRKIEQRISNEIN
;
A
#
# COMPACT_ATOMS: atom_id res chain seq x y z
N MET A 1 -4.14 -24.28 15.48
CA MET A 1 -3.36 -25.25 14.68
C MET A 1 -3.26 -24.70 13.28
N ALA A 2 -2.05 -24.56 12.73
CA ALA A 2 -1.90 -24.13 11.34
C ALA A 2 -2.48 -25.22 10.45
N ASP A 3 -3.29 -24.81 9.47
CA ASP A 3 -3.90 -25.69 8.49
C ASP A 3 -2.80 -26.44 7.72
N LEU A 4 -2.73 -27.74 7.90
CA LEU A 4 -1.71 -28.62 7.29
C LEU A 4 -1.75 -28.55 5.76
N ASP A 5 -2.93 -28.33 5.17
CA ASP A 5 -3.08 -28.19 3.72
C ASP A 5 -2.58 -26.84 3.23
N TYR A 6 -2.73 -25.78 4.02
CA TYR A 6 -2.10 -24.48 3.75
C TYR A 6 -0.57 -24.58 3.76
N ILE A 7 0.00 -25.29 4.75
CA ILE A 7 1.44 -25.51 4.85
C ILE A 7 1.95 -26.33 3.66
N LYS A 8 1.26 -27.43 3.28
CA LYS A 8 1.61 -28.28 2.14
C LYS A 8 1.58 -27.52 0.81
N ASN A 9 0.53 -26.73 0.56
CA ASN A 9 0.39 -25.93 -0.64
C ASN A 9 1.50 -24.85 -0.70
N ARG A 10 1.84 -24.28 0.43
CA ARG A 10 2.88 -23.25 0.51
C ARG A 10 4.30 -23.80 0.30
N ILE A 11 4.59 -25.01 0.80
CA ILE A 11 5.86 -25.72 0.52
C ILE A 11 5.96 -26.04 -0.98
N ARG A 12 4.84 -26.36 -1.61
CA ARG A 12 4.77 -26.68 -3.05
C ARG A 12 4.95 -25.44 -3.93
N GLU A 13 4.53 -24.27 -3.46
CA GLU A 13 4.70 -22.96 -4.12
C GLU A 13 6.08 -22.31 -3.86
N MET A 14 6.83 -22.80 -2.89
CA MET A 14 8.15 -22.25 -2.55
C MET A 14 9.19 -22.67 -3.60
N SER A 15 9.57 -21.71 -4.45
CA SER A 15 10.70 -21.91 -5.36
C SER A 15 11.99 -22.10 -4.55
N LEU A 16 12.59 -23.28 -4.63
CA LEU A 16 13.89 -23.58 -4.01
C LEU A 16 14.98 -22.59 -4.44
N THR A 17 14.94 -22.14 -5.69
CA THR A 17 15.83 -21.12 -6.22
C THR A 17 15.67 -19.78 -5.50
N SER A 18 14.43 -19.36 -5.20
CA SER A 18 14.16 -18.13 -4.46
C SER A 18 14.57 -18.23 -2.98
N MET A 19 14.41 -19.41 -2.36
CA MET A 19 14.89 -19.66 -0.99
C MET A 19 16.42 -19.62 -0.92
N LEU A 20 17.10 -20.22 -1.90
CA LEU A 20 18.56 -20.20 -1.96
C LEU A 20 19.07 -18.77 -2.21
N SER A 21 18.43 -18.01 -3.09
CA SER A 21 18.75 -16.60 -3.31
C SER A 21 18.57 -15.78 -2.02
N ALA A 22 17.50 -16.03 -1.25
CA ALA A 22 17.29 -15.40 0.03
C ALA A 22 18.36 -15.77 1.05
N ALA A 23 18.73 -17.05 1.14
CA ALA A 23 19.79 -17.50 2.05
C ALA A 23 21.16 -16.89 1.69
N ASN A 24 21.49 -16.75 0.41
CA ASN A 24 22.69 -16.05 -0.04
C ASN A 24 22.64 -14.55 0.32
N SER A 25 21.48 -13.92 0.22
CA SER A 25 21.31 -12.52 0.65
C SER A 25 21.53 -12.34 2.15
N VAL A 26 21.12 -13.32 2.97
CA VAL A 26 21.39 -13.33 4.42
C VAL A 26 22.90 -13.45 4.67
N GLN A 27 23.58 -14.37 4.00
CA GLN A 27 25.03 -14.55 4.12
C GLN A 27 25.80 -13.26 3.79
N ASN A 28 25.37 -12.56 2.73
CA ASN A 28 26.03 -11.32 2.29
C ASN A 28 25.89 -10.14 3.29
N ARG A 29 24.88 -10.17 4.15
CA ARG A 29 24.62 -9.10 5.14
C ARG A 29 24.87 -9.48 6.60
N SER A 30 25.19 -10.76 6.85
CA SER A 30 25.40 -11.31 8.19
C SER A 30 26.49 -12.38 8.17
N ASN A 31 26.96 -12.79 9.36
CA ASN A 31 27.93 -13.88 9.51
C ASN A 31 27.29 -15.28 9.45
N VAL A 32 26.03 -15.38 8.99
CA VAL A 32 25.30 -16.65 8.92
C VAL A 32 25.59 -17.33 7.58
N SER A 33 26.03 -18.61 7.60
CA SER A 33 26.26 -19.35 6.36
C SER A 33 24.96 -19.59 5.58
N THR A 34 25.05 -19.68 4.25
CA THR A 34 23.89 -19.95 3.36
C THR A 34 23.11 -21.19 3.81
N VAL A 35 23.81 -22.26 4.19
CA VAL A 35 23.17 -23.52 4.62
C VAL A 35 22.37 -23.30 5.92
N HIS A 36 22.96 -22.64 6.88
CA HIS A 36 22.25 -22.32 8.14
C HIS A 36 21.05 -21.40 7.89
N ALA A 37 21.23 -20.36 7.08
CA ALA A 37 20.14 -19.45 6.69
C ALA A 37 18.99 -20.20 6.00
N LEU A 38 19.30 -21.15 5.10
CA LEU A 38 18.29 -21.95 4.40
C LEU A 38 17.44 -22.79 5.36
N PHE A 39 18.09 -23.47 6.33
CA PHE A 39 17.38 -24.23 7.35
C PHE A 39 16.55 -23.35 8.27
N ASP A 40 17.07 -22.19 8.67
CA ASP A 40 16.34 -21.26 9.55
C ASP A 40 15.14 -20.63 8.82
N ILE A 41 15.27 -20.28 7.53
CA ILE A 41 14.16 -19.83 6.68
C ILE A 41 13.05 -20.90 6.63
N ALA A 42 13.40 -22.17 6.40
CA ALA A 42 12.44 -23.27 6.36
C ALA A 42 11.74 -23.45 7.72
N LYS A 43 12.51 -23.44 8.82
CA LYS A 43 11.99 -23.49 10.20
C LYS A 43 11.06 -22.34 10.50
N CYS A 44 11.40 -21.12 10.07
CA CYS A 44 10.56 -19.94 10.26
C CYS A 44 9.26 -20.01 9.44
N GLY A 45 9.30 -20.63 8.26
CA GLY A 45 8.12 -20.92 7.46
C GLY A 45 7.09 -21.76 8.22
N ILE A 46 7.56 -22.82 8.88
CA ILE A 46 6.71 -23.75 9.67
C ILE A 46 6.26 -23.08 10.98
N LYS A 47 7.20 -22.52 11.75
CA LYS A 47 6.95 -22.08 13.13
C LYS A 47 6.24 -20.74 13.23
N TYR A 48 6.56 -19.79 12.32
CA TYR A 48 6.09 -18.40 12.38
C TYR A 48 5.25 -18.01 11.16
N SER A 49 4.97 -18.96 10.27
CA SER A 49 4.28 -18.70 8.99
C SER A 49 4.98 -17.59 8.17
N ALA A 50 6.31 -17.53 8.27
CA ALA A 50 7.15 -16.54 7.62
C ALA A 50 7.71 -17.10 6.31
N GLY A 51 7.39 -16.47 5.17
CA GLY A 51 8.05 -16.80 3.91
C GLY A 51 9.49 -16.26 3.87
N TYR A 52 10.26 -16.65 2.86
CA TYR A 52 11.63 -16.15 2.67
C TYR A 52 11.69 -14.63 2.51
N THR A 53 10.66 -14.01 1.92
CA THR A 53 10.54 -12.55 1.82
C THR A 53 10.33 -11.91 3.20
N ASP A 54 9.48 -12.53 4.06
CA ASP A 54 9.29 -12.05 5.44
C ASP A 54 10.59 -12.14 6.22
N TYR A 55 11.33 -13.25 6.04
CA TYR A 55 12.62 -13.48 6.69
C TYR A 55 13.60 -12.36 6.35
N LEU A 56 13.73 -12.04 5.05
CA LEU A 56 14.62 -10.99 4.56
C LEU A 56 14.19 -9.59 5.04
N ASN A 57 12.92 -9.25 4.84
CA ASN A 57 12.41 -7.90 5.10
C ASN A 57 12.41 -7.54 6.59
N ASN A 58 12.28 -8.55 7.46
CA ASN A 58 12.27 -8.35 8.91
C ASN A 58 13.58 -8.75 9.58
N ALA A 59 14.63 -9.06 8.82
CA ALA A 59 15.95 -9.45 9.33
C ALA A 59 15.86 -10.55 10.42
N PHE A 60 15.15 -11.65 10.14
CA PHE A 60 14.88 -12.72 11.11
C PHE A 60 16.14 -13.35 11.66
N GLU A 61 17.25 -13.34 10.91
CA GLU A 61 18.55 -13.83 11.38
C GLU A 61 19.08 -13.11 12.61
N THR A 62 18.63 -11.87 12.87
CA THR A 62 19.03 -11.06 14.02
C THR A 62 18.01 -11.08 15.16
N LYS A 63 16.81 -11.67 14.93
CA LYS A 63 15.71 -11.64 15.90
C LYS A 63 15.72 -12.84 16.83
N THR A 64 15.39 -12.57 18.10
CA THR A 64 15.08 -13.60 19.09
C THR A 64 13.83 -14.38 18.73
N PRO A 65 13.60 -15.58 19.31
CA PRO A 65 12.38 -16.37 19.07
C PRO A 65 11.07 -15.60 19.40
N ASP A 66 11.09 -14.72 20.38
CA ASP A 66 9.92 -13.93 20.80
C ASP A 66 9.65 -12.79 19.82
N GLU A 67 10.67 -12.06 19.39
CA GLU A 67 10.54 -11.04 18.36
C GLU A 67 10.03 -11.63 17.02
N ARG A 68 10.51 -12.84 16.65
CA ARG A 68 10.01 -13.56 15.47
C ARG A 68 8.54 -13.92 15.63
N ARG A 69 8.12 -14.35 16.83
CA ARG A 69 6.70 -14.71 17.12
C ARG A 69 5.80 -13.49 17.00
N GLU A 70 6.26 -12.33 17.45
CA GLU A 70 5.49 -11.08 17.43
C GLU A 70 5.49 -10.38 16.05
N THR A 71 6.33 -10.81 15.11
CA THR A 71 6.34 -10.24 13.77
C THR A 71 5.07 -10.60 12.98
N ILE A 72 4.44 -9.62 12.35
CA ILE A 72 3.32 -9.83 11.45
C ILE A 72 3.86 -10.29 10.09
N THR A 73 3.92 -11.60 9.91
CA THR A 73 4.32 -12.24 8.66
C THR A 73 3.16 -12.31 7.66
N ARG A 74 3.44 -12.67 6.42
CA ARG A 74 2.40 -12.91 5.41
C ARG A 74 1.35 -13.92 5.89
N GLY A 75 1.76 -14.98 6.57
CA GLY A 75 0.83 -15.97 7.09
C GLY A 75 -0.07 -15.43 8.19
N VAL A 76 0.47 -14.63 9.11
CA VAL A 76 -0.30 -13.94 10.16
C VAL A 76 -1.27 -12.93 9.53
N ASN A 77 -0.81 -12.12 8.57
CA ASN A 77 -1.65 -11.17 7.86
C ASN A 77 -2.80 -11.86 7.11
N ASN A 78 -2.52 -12.96 6.41
CA ASN A 78 -3.56 -13.77 5.74
C ASN A 78 -4.59 -14.32 6.73
N ALA A 79 -4.17 -14.69 7.94
CA ALA A 79 -5.10 -15.13 8.98
C ALA A 79 -6.04 -14.00 9.45
N TYR A 80 -5.51 -12.78 9.59
CA TYR A 80 -6.34 -11.60 9.90
C TYR A 80 -7.34 -11.32 8.79
N VAL A 81 -6.90 -11.30 7.52
CA VAL A 81 -7.80 -11.09 6.37
C VAL A 81 -8.93 -12.11 6.35
N ARG A 82 -8.60 -13.41 6.45
CA ARG A 82 -9.62 -14.48 6.46
C ARG A 82 -10.59 -14.39 7.63
N LYS A 83 -10.15 -13.88 8.78
CA LYS A 83 -11.01 -13.75 9.97
C LYS A 83 -11.92 -12.54 9.90
N LEU A 84 -11.47 -11.45 9.28
CA LEU A 84 -12.09 -10.13 9.38
C LEU A 84 -12.81 -9.69 8.10
N ASN A 85 -12.49 -10.29 6.96
CA ASN A 85 -13.03 -9.87 5.67
C ASN A 85 -13.80 -11.01 5.01
N SER A 86 -14.96 -10.68 4.43
CA SER A 86 -15.70 -11.60 3.57
C SER A 86 -14.97 -11.75 2.21
N PRO A 87 -14.70 -12.97 1.74
CA PRO A 87 -14.03 -13.21 0.47
C PRO A 87 -14.83 -12.74 -0.74
N ASP A 88 -16.16 -12.66 -0.64
CA ASP A 88 -17.06 -12.31 -1.75
C ASP A 88 -16.89 -10.86 -2.21
N LEU A 89 -16.28 -10.01 -1.39
CA LEU A 89 -16.11 -8.58 -1.67
C LEU A 89 -14.75 -8.20 -2.28
N ASP A 90 -13.86 -9.15 -2.47
CA ASP A 90 -12.56 -8.89 -3.11
C ASP A 90 -12.72 -8.33 -4.54
N SER A 91 -13.80 -8.69 -5.25
CA SER A 91 -14.09 -8.17 -6.58
C SER A 91 -14.26 -6.65 -6.61
N CYS A 92 -14.87 -6.05 -5.57
CA CYS A 92 -15.07 -4.61 -5.47
C CYS A 92 -13.76 -3.81 -5.38
N PHE A 93 -12.69 -4.43 -4.87
CA PHE A 93 -11.37 -3.81 -4.75
C PHE A 93 -10.47 -4.10 -5.96
N ASN A 94 -10.83 -5.08 -6.79
CA ASN A 94 -10.02 -5.50 -7.94
C ASN A 94 -10.35 -4.70 -9.23
N ASP A 95 -11.51 -4.06 -9.32
CA ASP A 95 -11.87 -3.15 -10.41
C ASP A 95 -12.02 -1.72 -9.88
N LYS A 96 -11.21 -0.80 -10.40
CA LYS A 96 -11.22 0.62 -9.98
C LYS A 96 -12.54 1.33 -10.28
N ARG A 97 -13.31 0.89 -11.29
CA ARG A 97 -14.63 1.43 -11.57
C ARG A 97 -15.60 1.15 -10.41
N GLN A 98 -15.59 -0.10 -9.92
CA GLN A 98 -16.42 -0.50 -8.79
C GLN A 98 -15.96 0.18 -7.50
N LEU A 99 -14.64 0.21 -7.26
CA LEU A 99 -14.06 0.86 -6.10
C LEU A 99 -14.41 2.35 -6.06
N TYR A 100 -14.28 3.07 -7.18
CA TYR A 100 -14.59 4.49 -7.24
C TYR A 100 -16.09 4.79 -7.12
N ALA A 101 -16.94 3.93 -7.64
CA ALA A 101 -18.39 4.03 -7.43
C ALA A 101 -18.74 3.84 -5.95
N LEU A 102 -18.15 2.84 -5.29
CA LEU A 102 -18.38 2.53 -3.90
C LEU A 102 -17.92 3.64 -2.94
N TYR A 103 -16.77 4.24 -3.23
CA TYR A 103 -16.15 5.29 -2.39
C TYR A 103 -16.34 6.70 -2.96
N ARG A 104 -17.39 6.92 -3.77
CA ARG A 104 -17.62 8.20 -4.48
C ARG A 104 -17.57 9.41 -3.56
N ASP A 105 -18.11 9.32 -2.35
CA ASP A 105 -18.20 10.43 -1.40
C ASP A 105 -16.83 10.84 -0.80
N PHE A 106 -15.80 10.02 -1.00
CA PHE A 106 -14.44 10.26 -0.55
C PHE A 106 -13.48 10.67 -1.67
N ILE A 107 -14.01 10.82 -2.89
CA ILE A 107 -13.25 11.13 -4.10
C ILE A 107 -13.82 12.40 -4.71
N SER A 108 -12.99 13.44 -4.84
CA SER A 108 -13.43 14.74 -5.38
C SER A 108 -12.94 15.00 -6.80
N ARG A 109 -11.88 14.30 -7.23
CA ARG A 109 -11.38 14.43 -8.59
C ARG A 109 -12.35 13.85 -9.61
N ASP A 110 -12.36 14.42 -10.80
CA ASP A 110 -13.12 13.87 -11.92
C ASP A 110 -12.48 12.57 -12.42
N ILE A 111 -13.35 11.60 -12.68
CA ILE A 111 -12.98 10.28 -13.20
C ILE A 111 -13.89 9.98 -14.39
N MET A 112 -13.31 9.48 -15.48
CA MET A 112 -14.02 9.11 -16.70
C MET A 112 -13.75 7.66 -17.08
N ASP A 113 -14.80 6.92 -17.40
CA ASP A 113 -14.70 5.62 -18.07
C ASP A 113 -14.61 5.86 -19.59
N ILE A 114 -13.40 5.69 -20.15
CA ILE A 114 -13.10 5.94 -21.57
C ILE A 114 -13.87 4.98 -22.50
N GLU A 115 -14.17 3.76 -22.02
CA GLU A 115 -14.95 2.79 -22.81
C GLU A 115 -16.36 3.32 -23.14
N LYS A 116 -16.96 4.05 -22.18
CA LYS A 116 -18.32 4.61 -22.28
C LYS A 116 -18.35 6.01 -22.84
N ALA A 117 -17.20 6.67 -22.97
CA ALA A 117 -17.08 8.05 -23.40
C ALA A 117 -16.86 8.14 -24.92
N SER A 118 -17.39 9.19 -25.57
CA SER A 118 -17.00 9.57 -26.93
C SER A 118 -15.66 10.32 -26.93
N ALA A 119 -15.08 10.51 -28.12
CA ALA A 119 -13.89 11.36 -28.28
C ALA A 119 -14.13 12.81 -27.84
N ASP A 120 -15.33 13.34 -28.12
CA ASP A 120 -15.72 14.70 -27.67
C ASP A 120 -15.83 14.77 -26.15
N ASN A 121 -16.37 13.72 -25.49
CA ASN A 121 -16.36 13.65 -24.02
C ASN A 121 -14.94 13.60 -23.46
N LEU A 122 -14.03 12.83 -24.08
CA LEU A 122 -12.63 12.78 -23.64
C LEU A 122 -11.95 14.15 -23.84
N LYS A 123 -12.21 14.83 -24.96
CA LYS A 123 -11.72 16.18 -25.21
C LYS A 123 -12.22 17.17 -24.16
N ALA A 124 -13.52 17.14 -23.87
CA ALA A 124 -14.13 17.99 -22.85
C ALA A 124 -13.58 17.68 -21.44
N PHE A 125 -13.39 16.39 -21.13
CA PHE A 125 -12.76 15.96 -19.88
C PHE A 125 -11.33 16.47 -19.75
N VAL A 126 -10.53 16.44 -20.81
CA VAL A 126 -9.17 17.00 -20.81
C VAL A 126 -9.23 18.51 -20.62
N GLY A 127 -10.08 19.23 -21.40
CA GLY A 127 -10.21 20.68 -21.33
C GLY A 127 -8.86 21.38 -21.48
N ASP A 128 -8.58 22.34 -20.62
CA ASP A 128 -7.31 23.07 -20.57
C ASP A 128 -6.19 22.33 -19.82
N ASN A 129 -6.44 21.13 -19.31
CA ASN A 129 -5.43 20.37 -18.58
C ASN A 129 -4.48 19.70 -19.57
N VAL A 130 -3.22 20.04 -19.46
CA VAL A 130 -2.15 19.46 -20.26
C VAL A 130 -1.83 18.02 -19.86
N LYS A 131 -2.23 17.61 -18.65
CA LYS A 131 -1.92 16.28 -18.11
C LYS A 131 -3.14 15.62 -17.49
N ILE A 132 -3.31 14.33 -17.75
CA ILE A 132 -4.28 13.44 -17.08
C ILE A 132 -3.58 12.17 -16.62
N VAL A 133 -4.19 11.47 -15.66
CA VAL A 133 -3.82 10.10 -15.30
C VAL A 133 -4.69 9.14 -16.09
N VAL A 134 -4.10 8.11 -16.70
CA VAL A 134 -4.83 7.00 -17.32
C VAL A 134 -4.38 5.69 -16.70
N ARG A 135 -5.33 4.77 -16.53
CA ARG A 135 -5.02 3.48 -15.93
C ARG A 135 -5.88 2.33 -16.43
N LYS A 136 -5.39 1.12 -16.19
CA LYS A 136 -6.19 -0.10 -16.34
C LYS A 136 -7.16 -0.22 -15.17
N PRO A 137 -8.40 -0.67 -15.38
CA PRO A 137 -9.38 -0.86 -14.29
C PRO A 137 -8.92 -1.83 -13.21
N ASP A 138 -8.17 -2.87 -13.58
CA ASP A 138 -7.62 -3.92 -12.72
C ASP A 138 -6.21 -3.61 -12.19
N ALA A 139 -5.72 -2.38 -12.39
CA ALA A 139 -4.39 -1.95 -11.96
C ALA A 139 -4.20 -2.12 -10.45
N LYS A 140 -3.11 -2.81 -10.07
CA LYS A 140 -2.72 -2.98 -8.66
C LYS A 140 -1.63 -1.96 -8.30
N GLY A 141 -1.98 -1.05 -7.41
CA GLY A 141 -1.09 0.06 -7.05
C GLY A 141 -0.85 0.98 -8.26
N ASN A 142 0.42 1.23 -8.59
CA ASN A 142 0.79 2.07 -9.74
C ASN A 142 1.04 1.27 -11.03
N ASP A 143 0.97 -0.06 -11.00
CA ASP A 143 1.16 -0.88 -12.19
C ASP A 143 -0.02 -0.64 -13.15
N GLY A 144 0.28 -0.31 -14.42
CA GLY A 144 -0.74 0.04 -15.40
C GLY A 144 -1.36 1.43 -15.21
N THR A 145 -0.70 2.34 -14.48
CA THR A 145 -1.07 3.74 -14.30
C THR A 145 -0.04 4.65 -14.94
N PHE A 146 -0.48 5.61 -15.75
CA PHE A 146 0.40 6.52 -16.50
C PHE A 146 -0.10 7.95 -16.40
N VAL A 147 0.82 8.89 -16.32
CA VAL A 147 0.54 10.32 -16.51
C VAL A 147 0.80 10.65 -17.98
N LEU A 148 -0.22 11.06 -18.69
CA LEU A 148 -0.11 11.49 -20.08
C LEU A 148 0.00 12.99 -20.16
N ASN A 149 0.98 13.46 -20.96
CA ASN A 149 1.05 14.83 -21.40
C ASN A 149 0.32 14.94 -22.76
N LEU A 150 -0.72 15.76 -22.80
CA LEU A 150 -1.62 15.92 -23.93
C LEU A 150 -1.39 17.27 -24.67
N PHE A 151 -0.27 17.93 -24.39
CA PHE A 151 0.08 19.16 -25.08
C PHE A 151 0.17 18.92 -26.60
N GLY A 152 -0.61 19.68 -27.38
CA GLY A 152 -0.64 19.57 -28.85
C GLY A 152 -1.43 18.39 -29.38
N VAL A 153 -2.14 17.63 -28.55
CA VAL A 153 -3.05 16.55 -29.00
C VAL A 153 -4.33 17.18 -29.56
N ASN A 154 -4.60 16.93 -30.85
CA ASN A 154 -5.79 17.43 -31.57
C ASN A 154 -6.73 16.31 -31.99
N ASP A 155 -6.23 15.08 -32.18
CA ASP A 155 -7.01 13.91 -32.60
C ASP A 155 -7.36 13.04 -31.37
N PHE A 156 -8.51 13.33 -30.77
CA PHE A 156 -9.00 12.63 -29.59
C PHE A 156 -9.64 11.27 -29.92
N GLU A 157 -10.08 11.04 -31.19
CA GLU A 157 -10.55 9.72 -31.60
C GLU A 157 -9.39 8.73 -31.62
N ASN A 158 -8.31 9.07 -32.31
CA ASN A 158 -7.10 8.24 -32.34
C ASN A 158 -6.50 8.04 -30.93
N LEU A 159 -6.48 9.10 -30.09
CA LEU A 159 -6.04 8.98 -28.71
C LEU A 159 -6.88 7.97 -27.95
N ARG A 160 -8.20 8.07 -28.02
CA ARG A 160 -9.15 7.17 -27.36
C ARG A 160 -8.94 5.72 -27.79
N GLU A 161 -8.88 5.45 -29.11
CA GLU A 161 -8.63 4.10 -29.65
C GLU A 161 -7.30 3.51 -29.13
N ARG A 162 -6.23 4.29 -29.16
CA ARG A 162 -4.92 3.85 -28.64
C ARG A 162 -4.96 3.52 -27.15
N LEU A 163 -5.62 4.33 -26.34
CA LEU A 163 -5.78 4.06 -24.90
C LEU A 163 -6.53 2.76 -24.66
N LEU A 164 -7.64 2.54 -25.35
CA LEU A 164 -8.43 1.32 -25.24
C LEU A 164 -7.66 0.08 -25.71
N ASN A 165 -6.90 0.18 -26.80
CA ASN A 165 -6.06 -0.91 -27.31
C ASN A 165 -4.94 -1.28 -26.30
N MET A 166 -4.50 -0.34 -25.45
CA MET A 166 -3.57 -0.60 -24.37
C MET A 166 -4.25 -1.09 -23.07
N GLY A 167 -5.59 -1.19 -23.06
CA GLY A 167 -6.39 -1.52 -21.89
C GLY A 167 -6.47 -0.38 -20.86
N LEU A 168 -6.11 0.85 -21.25
CA LEU A 168 -6.15 2.04 -20.38
C LEU A 168 -7.53 2.69 -20.53
N SER A 169 -8.50 2.18 -19.79
CA SER A 169 -9.89 2.58 -19.96
C SER A 169 -10.43 3.53 -18.87
N LEU A 170 -9.61 3.93 -17.92
CA LEU A 170 -9.97 4.96 -16.94
C LEU A 170 -9.06 6.20 -17.10
N ALA A 171 -9.68 7.38 -17.13
CA ALA A 171 -9.00 8.67 -17.05
C ALA A 171 -9.36 9.38 -15.75
N GLU A 172 -8.38 10.03 -15.14
CA GLU A 172 -8.54 10.77 -13.88
C GLU A 172 -7.85 12.12 -13.98
N ARG A 173 -8.41 13.14 -13.33
CA ARG A 173 -7.72 14.42 -13.13
C ARG A 173 -6.51 14.23 -12.21
N LEU A 174 -5.45 14.96 -12.47
CA LEU A 174 -4.32 14.96 -11.53
C LEU A 174 -4.76 15.56 -10.19
N VAL A 175 -4.26 14.93 -9.15
CA VAL A 175 -4.39 15.43 -7.78
C VAL A 175 -3.29 16.46 -7.52
N THR A 176 -3.65 17.64 -6.99
CA THR A 176 -2.70 18.62 -6.47
C THR A 176 -2.55 18.40 -4.97
N GLN A 177 -1.35 18.03 -4.54
CA GLN A 177 -1.12 17.78 -3.12
C GLN A 177 -0.92 19.07 -2.33
N HIS A 178 -1.11 18.98 -1.00
CA HIS A 178 -0.88 20.07 -0.07
C HIS A 178 0.58 20.58 -0.16
N ARG A 179 0.79 21.88 -0.09
CA ARG A 179 2.10 22.53 -0.23
C ARG A 179 3.18 21.95 0.70
N GLU A 180 2.84 21.61 1.95
CA GLU A 180 3.81 21.01 2.88
C GLU A 180 4.19 19.59 2.45
N MET A 181 3.25 18.83 1.86
CA MET A 181 3.54 17.51 1.30
C MET A 181 4.48 17.62 0.09
N GLU A 182 4.23 18.60 -0.78
CA GLU A 182 5.10 18.89 -1.92
C GLU A 182 6.51 19.34 -1.46
N ARG A 183 6.59 20.15 -0.41
CA ARG A 183 7.88 20.54 0.20
C ARG A 183 8.67 19.36 0.73
N LEU A 184 7.98 18.33 1.28
CA LEU A 184 8.62 17.13 1.79
C LEU A 184 9.01 16.18 0.65
N CYS A 185 8.09 15.88 -0.27
CA CYS A 185 8.20 14.77 -1.22
C CYS A 185 8.41 15.21 -2.68
N GLY A 186 8.41 16.52 -2.98
CA GLY A 186 8.46 17.04 -4.35
C GLY A 186 7.11 16.98 -5.05
N GLU A 187 7.10 17.10 -6.38
CA GLU A 187 5.87 17.17 -7.20
C GLU A 187 5.08 15.86 -7.25
N SER A 188 5.74 14.71 -7.04
CA SER A 188 5.07 13.43 -7.03
C SER A 188 4.13 13.33 -5.83
N VAL A 189 2.86 13.06 -6.09
CA VAL A 189 1.85 12.94 -5.02
C VAL A 189 2.26 11.86 -4.03
N ALA A 190 2.53 12.28 -2.81
CA ALA A 190 2.78 11.37 -1.69
C ALA A 190 1.44 10.88 -1.12
N VAL A 191 1.38 9.60 -0.80
CA VAL A 191 0.15 8.96 -0.35
C VAL A 191 0.29 8.49 1.09
N ILE A 192 -0.64 8.88 1.94
CA ILE A 192 -0.77 8.35 3.28
C ILE A 192 -1.53 7.04 3.21
N ARG A 193 -0.91 5.97 3.69
CA ARG A 193 -1.58 4.71 3.88
C ARG A 193 -2.06 4.62 5.32
N VAL A 194 -3.36 4.40 5.50
CA VAL A 194 -3.99 4.12 6.80
C VAL A 194 -4.57 2.72 6.76
N VAL A 195 -4.29 1.92 7.78
CA VAL A 195 -4.90 0.59 7.96
C VAL A 195 -5.88 0.67 9.12
N THR A 196 -7.10 0.19 8.87
CA THR A 196 -8.16 0.10 9.87
C THR A 196 -8.45 -1.34 10.25
N VAL A 197 -8.82 -1.55 11.52
CA VAL A 197 -9.39 -2.79 12.05
C VAL A 197 -10.66 -2.42 12.81
N ASN A 198 -11.77 -3.03 12.45
CA ASN A 198 -13.09 -2.73 13.05
C ASN A 198 -13.34 -1.22 13.07
N ASN A 199 -13.16 -0.58 11.91
CA ASN A 199 -13.38 0.85 11.65
C ASN A 199 -12.48 1.83 12.44
N VAL A 200 -11.42 1.35 13.06
CA VAL A 200 -10.47 2.19 13.81
C VAL A 200 -9.08 2.09 13.18
N ALA A 201 -8.43 3.22 12.97
CA ALA A 201 -7.06 3.28 12.47
C ALA A 201 -6.07 2.67 13.48
N VAL A 202 -5.29 1.70 13.01
CA VAL A 202 -4.28 0.98 13.82
C VAL A 202 -2.85 1.22 13.37
N PHE A 203 -2.67 1.60 12.10
CA PHE A 203 -1.37 1.85 11.49
C PHE A 203 -1.47 2.94 10.43
N ALA A 204 -0.45 3.79 10.35
CA ALA A 204 -0.30 4.75 9.27
C ALA A 204 1.15 4.87 8.82
N CYS A 205 1.36 5.09 7.52
CA CYS A 205 2.66 5.42 6.95
C CYS A 205 2.54 6.35 5.75
N LEU A 206 3.57 7.15 5.52
CA LEU A 206 3.76 7.92 4.31
C LEU A 206 4.42 7.05 3.26
N ASN A 207 3.88 7.06 2.04
CA ASN A 207 4.52 6.50 0.85
C ASN A 207 4.86 7.62 -0.13
N SER A 208 6.13 7.72 -0.49
CA SER A 208 6.65 8.67 -1.47
C SER A 208 7.42 7.92 -2.55
N VAL A 209 7.39 8.42 -3.77
CA VAL A 209 8.08 7.84 -4.92
C VAL A 209 9.03 8.88 -5.52
N TYR A 210 10.29 8.50 -5.68
CA TYR A 210 11.28 9.30 -6.38
C TYR A 210 12.05 8.44 -7.40
N GLY A 211 11.77 8.62 -8.68
CA GLY A 211 12.25 7.73 -9.72
C GLY A 211 11.79 6.29 -9.49
N LYS A 212 12.74 5.37 -9.28
CA LYS A 212 12.45 3.96 -8.95
C LYS A 212 12.39 3.68 -7.44
N LEU A 213 12.78 4.65 -6.60
CA LEU A 213 12.72 4.52 -5.15
C LEU A 213 11.29 4.69 -4.65
N LYS A 214 10.83 3.74 -3.85
CA LYS A 214 9.58 3.82 -3.09
C LYS A 214 9.95 3.91 -1.62
N LEU A 215 9.75 5.06 -1.03
CA LEU A 215 10.09 5.35 0.35
C LEU A 215 8.86 5.22 1.24
N THR A 216 9.00 4.57 2.38
CA THR A 216 7.93 4.40 3.36
C THR A 216 8.42 4.89 4.72
N ALA A 217 7.71 5.85 5.31
CA ALA A 217 8.02 6.39 6.64
C ALA A 217 6.83 6.17 7.60
N PRO A 218 7.06 5.68 8.84
CA PRO A 218 5.99 5.44 9.80
C PRO A 218 5.44 6.75 10.35
N ILE A 219 4.13 6.80 10.54
CA ILE A 219 3.42 7.94 11.13
C ILE A 219 2.78 7.47 12.43
N ASN A 220 2.90 8.26 13.48
CA ASN A 220 2.12 8.07 14.70
C ASN A 220 0.65 8.36 14.40
N GLU A 221 -0.22 7.37 14.52
CA GLU A 221 -1.63 7.45 14.13
C GLU A 221 -2.44 8.47 14.95
N LYS A 222 -1.98 8.81 16.15
CA LYS A 222 -2.65 9.80 17.01
C LYS A 222 -2.26 11.24 16.67
N THR A 223 -0.98 11.45 16.35
CA THR A 223 -0.42 12.82 16.23
C THR A 223 -0.18 13.27 14.81
N GLY A 224 -0.09 12.34 13.84
CA GLY A 224 0.26 12.63 12.45
C GLY A 224 1.75 12.94 12.24
N VAL A 225 2.58 12.68 13.23
CA VAL A 225 4.02 12.94 13.13
C VAL A 225 4.77 11.72 12.63
N ILE A 226 5.67 11.91 11.67
CA ILE A 226 6.58 10.86 11.20
C ILE A 226 7.58 10.54 12.32
N THR A 227 7.65 9.28 12.73
CA THR A 227 8.36 8.83 13.94
C THR A 227 9.76 8.31 13.69
N SER A 228 10.15 8.07 12.45
CA SER A 228 11.50 7.63 12.09
C SER A 228 11.89 8.03 10.67
N SER A 229 13.07 7.62 10.24
CA SER A 229 13.52 7.71 8.85
C SER A 229 12.66 6.85 7.93
N ALA A 230 12.61 7.18 6.65
CA ALA A 230 11.97 6.33 5.65
C ALA A 230 12.86 5.13 5.30
N LEU A 231 12.21 4.02 4.92
CA LEU A 231 12.87 2.84 4.35
C LEU A 231 12.48 2.68 2.88
N ASP A 232 13.45 2.28 2.04
CA ASP A 232 13.16 1.83 0.68
C ASP A 232 12.77 0.34 0.63
N GLN A 233 12.59 -0.22 -0.57
CA GLN A 233 12.19 -1.62 -0.76
C GLN A 233 13.26 -2.64 -0.29
N GLN A 234 14.53 -2.25 -0.21
CA GLN A 234 15.66 -3.07 0.25
C GLN A 234 16.05 -2.83 1.72
N ASN A 235 15.25 -2.07 2.47
CA ASN A 235 15.55 -1.61 3.84
C ASN A 235 16.69 -0.58 3.92
N GLY A 236 17.03 0.08 2.81
CA GLY A 236 17.89 1.25 2.83
C GLY A 236 17.22 2.39 3.60
N MET A 237 17.97 3.01 4.52
CA MET A 237 17.45 4.04 5.42
C MET A 237 17.69 5.44 4.83
N PHE A 238 16.64 6.24 4.78
CA PHE A 238 16.65 7.62 4.29
C PHE A 238 16.20 8.57 5.40
N HIS A 239 17.14 9.33 5.95
CA HIS A 239 16.83 10.37 6.96
C HIS A 239 16.14 11.58 6.32
N ARG A 240 16.47 11.85 5.05
CA ARG A 240 15.97 12.95 4.24
C ARG A 240 15.46 12.47 2.91
N HIS A 241 14.50 13.18 2.34
CA HIS A 241 13.99 12.85 1.00
C HIS A 241 15.05 13.18 -0.06
N PRO A 242 15.37 12.26 -0.99
CA PRO A 242 16.49 12.42 -1.93
C PRO A 242 16.39 13.63 -2.86
N LEU A 243 15.17 14.06 -3.19
CA LEU A 243 14.94 15.22 -4.08
C LEU A 243 14.96 16.55 -3.32
N THR A 244 14.29 16.60 -2.16
CA THR A 244 14.02 17.88 -1.47
C THR A 244 14.97 18.17 -0.32
N ASP A 245 15.78 17.19 0.07
CA ASP A 245 16.64 17.20 1.25
C ASP A 245 15.90 17.52 2.56
N ARG A 246 14.59 17.37 2.58
CA ARG A 246 13.76 17.54 3.78
C ARG A 246 13.81 16.31 4.67
N ARG A 247 13.86 16.54 5.98
CA ARG A 247 13.91 15.48 6.99
C ARG A 247 12.53 14.83 7.15
N PHE A 248 12.49 13.48 7.18
CA PHE A 248 11.27 12.74 7.47
C PHE A 248 10.87 12.82 8.95
N TYR A 249 11.79 12.43 9.84
CA TYR A 249 11.52 12.40 11.27
C TYR A 249 11.07 13.77 11.81
N GLY A 250 9.96 13.78 12.52
CA GLY A 250 9.37 14.98 13.12
C GLY A 250 8.48 15.78 12.18
N PHE A 251 8.38 15.41 10.89
CA PHE A 251 7.44 16.07 9.98
C PHE A 251 6.00 15.74 10.39
N LYS A 252 5.17 16.76 10.52
CA LYS A 252 3.74 16.62 10.83
C LYS A 252 2.92 16.67 9.55
N ILE A 253 2.17 15.61 9.28
CA ILE A 253 1.26 15.55 8.13
C ILE A 253 0.17 16.61 8.30
N PRO A 254 -0.07 17.46 7.29
CA PRO A 254 -1.17 18.44 7.34
C PRO A 254 -2.53 17.73 7.32
N LEU A 255 -3.56 18.39 7.87
CA LEU A 255 -4.94 17.90 7.92
C LEU A 255 -5.06 16.47 8.53
N TRP A 256 -4.20 16.15 9.50
CA TRP A 256 -4.08 14.78 10.01
C TRP A 256 -5.37 14.20 10.57
N HIS A 257 -6.11 15.01 11.33
CA HIS A 257 -7.40 14.60 11.87
C HIS A 257 -8.39 14.19 10.77
N ASP A 258 -8.42 14.96 9.69
CA ASP A 258 -9.31 14.69 8.55
C ASP A 258 -8.86 13.45 7.76
N VAL A 259 -7.54 13.19 7.66
CA VAL A 259 -6.98 11.97 7.05
C VAL A 259 -7.47 10.72 7.81
N ILE A 260 -7.36 10.72 9.14
CA ILE A 260 -7.83 9.59 9.96
C ILE A 260 -9.35 9.45 9.88
N SER A 261 -10.09 10.56 10.03
CA SER A 261 -11.54 10.58 9.93
C SER A 261 -12.03 10.04 8.57
N LEU A 262 -11.35 10.40 7.47
CA LEU A 262 -11.67 9.86 6.15
C LEU A 262 -11.49 8.35 6.11
N ALA A 263 -10.36 7.82 6.59
CA ALA A 263 -10.10 6.38 6.58
C ALA A 263 -11.12 5.60 7.43
N GLU A 264 -11.44 6.09 8.63
CA GLU A 264 -12.40 5.45 9.53
C GLU A 264 -13.83 5.51 8.96
N ARG A 265 -14.26 6.62 8.39
CA ARG A 265 -15.56 6.73 7.69
C ARG A 265 -15.62 5.86 6.44
N ALA A 266 -14.56 5.83 5.64
CA ALA A 266 -14.47 4.97 4.47
C ALA A 266 -14.56 3.48 4.84
N SER A 267 -14.03 3.08 6.00
CA SER A 267 -14.11 1.70 6.46
C SER A 267 -15.54 1.24 6.82
N LEU A 268 -16.46 2.18 7.07
CA LEU A 268 -17.86 1.88 7.33
C LEU A 268 -18.68 1.55 6.08
N VAL A 269 -18.17 1.87 4.88
CA VAL A 269 -18.89 1.66 3.61
C VAL A 269 -19.18 0.17 3.36
N LEU A 270 -18.24 -0.71 3.73
CA LEU A 270 -18.40 -2.16 3.63
C LEU A 270 -18.25 -2.81 5.02
N SER A 271 -19.37 -3.03 5.70
CA SER A 271 -19.40 -3.59 7.07
C SER A 271 -18.77 -4.99 7.19
N SER A 272 -18.72 -5.74 6.10
CA SER A 272 -18.13 -7.09 6.03
C SER A 272 -16.64 -7.09 5.67
N VAL A 273 -16.01 -5.91 5.51
CA VAL A 273 -14.55 -5.75 5.32
C VAL A 273 -14.00 -4.95 6.50
N LYS A 274 -13.63 -5.66 7.56
CA LYS A 274 -13.22 -5.07 8.84
C LYS A 274 -11.70 -4.83 8.95
N TYR A 275 -10.91 -5.34 8.02
CA TYR A 275 -9.48 -5.13 7.91
C TYR A 275 -9.15 -4.56 6.55
N CYS A 276 -8.97 -3.26 6.46
CA CYS A 276 -8.85 -2.53 5.21
C CYS A 276 -7.65 -1.58 5.22
N GLY A 277 -7.07 -1.36 4.05
CA GLY A 277 -6.02 -0.35 3.84
C GLY A 277 -6.51 0.74 2.88
N PHE A 278 -6.41 2.01 3.29
CA PHE A 278 -6.79 3.17 2.51
C PHE A 278 -5.54 3.95 2.10
N TYR A 279 -5.51 4.40 0.86
CA TYR A 279 -4.47 5.25 0.31
C TYR A 279 -5.05 6.64 0.09
N ILE A 280 -4.54 7.63 0.81
CA ILE A 280 -5.13 8.95 0.92
C ILE A 280 -4.09 10.00 0.49
N ALA A 281 -4.44 10.88 -0.44
CA ALA A 281 -3.68 12.07 -0.76
C ALA A 281 -4.16 13.23 0.13
N VAL A 282 -3.24 14.07 0.55
CA VAL A 282 -3.57 15.30 1.28
C VAL A 282 -3.56 16.45 0.28
N LEU A 283 -4.75 16.97 -0.06
CA LEU A 283 -4.96 18.12 -0.91
C LEU A 283 -4.79 19.42 -0.12
N PRO A 284 -4.81 20.59 -0.75
CA PRO A 284 -4.64 21.86 -0.06
C PRO A 284 -5.65 22.12 1.07
N ASP A 285 -6.88 21.69 0.90
CA ASP A 285 -8.02 21.98 1.80
C ASP A 285 -8.67 20.74 2.43
N LYS A 286 -8.38 19.53 1.92
CA LYS A 286 -8.98 18.27 2.38
C LYS A 286 -8.15 17.06 2.00
N PRO A 287 -8.28 15.92 2.71
CA PRO A 287 -7.81 14.64 2.22
C PRO A 287 -8.73 14.07 1.14
N GLU A 288 -8.18 13.24 0.26
CA GLU A 288 -8.92 12.52 -0.76
C GLU A 288 -8.49 11.07 -0.88
N LEU A 289 -9.46 10.16 -1.03
CA LEU A 289 -9.19 8.75 -1.25
C LEU A 289 -8.65 8.52 -2.67
N ILE A 290 -7.48 7.89 -2.76
CA ILE A 290 -6.85 7.50 -4.02
C ILE A 290 -7.12 6.03 -4.34
N ASP A 291 -7.08 5.18 -3.33
CA ASP A 291 -7.24 3.73 -3.47
C ASP A 291 -7.63 3.09 -2.14
N ALA A 292 -8.18 1.88 -2.20
CA ALA A 292 -8.43 1.04 -1.02
C ALA A 292 -8.15 -0.42 -1.34
N THR A 293 -7.96 -1.23 -0.30
CA THR A 293 -7.70 -2.67 -0.44
C THR A 293 -8.27 -3.45 0.74
N SER A 294 -8.96 -4.55 0.46
CA SER A 294 -9.40 -5.56 1.44
C SER A 294 -8.24 -6.43 1.94
N PHE A 295 -7.06 -6.30 1.33
CA PHE A 295 -5.87 -7.04 1.71
C PHE A 295 -4.73 -6.07 2.06
N PRO A 296 -4.69 -5.51 3.28
CA PRO A 296 -3.58 -4.67 3.72
C PRO A 296 -2.27 -5.43 3.64
N ARG A 297 -1.31 -4.87 2.92
CA ARG A 297 0.00 -5.51 2.73
C ARG A 297 0.84 -5.35 3.98
N HIS A 298 1.29 -6.46 4.54
CA HIS A 298 2.09 -6.53 5.77
C HIS A 298 3.53 -6.05 5.60
N ASP A 299 4.05 -6.02 4.36
CA ASP A 299 5.41 -5.56 4.07
C ASP A 299 5.66 -4.07 4.43
N TYR A 300 4.60 -3.27 4.57
CA TYR A 300 4.69 -1.91 5.09
C TYR A 300 4.91 -1.86 6.61
N TYR A 301 4.57 -2.93 7.35
CA TYR A 301 4.68 -2.93 8.82
C TYR A 301 6.12 -3.02 9.33
N ARG A 302 7.08 -3.33 8.45
CA ARG A 302 8.52 -3.32 8.76
C ARG A 302 9.06 -1.95 9.21
N VAL A 303 8.35 -0.85 8.91
CA VAL A 303 8.75 0.51 9.31
C VAL A 303 8.36 0.85 10.75
N CYS A 304 7.60 0.00 11.43
CA CYS A 304 7.16 0.19 12.81
C CYS A 304 7.52 -1.01 13.71
N ASP A 305 7.32 -0.85 15.01
CA ASP A 305 7.41 -1.96 15.95
C ASP A 305 6.23 -2.93 15.73
N ASN A 306 6.57 -4.09 15.17
CA ASN A 306 5.60 -5.14 14.86
C ASN A 306 4.90 -5.68 16.11
N SER A 307 5.57 -5.73 17.26
CA SER A 307 4.99 -6.23 18.51
C SER A 307 3.88 -5.33 19.02
N VAL A 308 4.09 -4.02 18.94
CA VAL A 308 3.10 -3.01 19.30
C VAL A 308 1.91 -3.05 18.35
N LEU A 309 2.18 -3.09 17.03
CA LEU A 309 1.14 -3.14 16.01
C LEU A 309 0.30 -4.42 16.12
N ARG A 310 0.94 -5.56 16.30
CA ARG A 310 0.27 -6.85 16.46
C ARG A 310 -0.70 -6.84 17.65
N ARG A 311 -0.24 -6.36 18.81
CA ARG A 311 -1.11 -6.22 19.98
C ARG A 311 -2.29 -5.30 19.74
N LYS A 312 -2.10 -4.17 19.04
CA LYS A 312 -3.20 -3.27 18.66
C LYS A 312 -4.24 -3.97 17.80
N ILE A 313 -3.80 -4.71 16.77
CA ILE A 313 -4.70 -5.46 15.88
C ILE A 313 -5.45 -6.53 16.66
N GLU A 314 -4.75 -7.36 17.44
CA GLU A 314 -5.33 -8.47 18.21
C GLU A 314 -6.31 -7.98 19.29
N GLN A 315 -6.04 -6.86 19.95
CA GLN A 315 -6.98 -6.21 20.88
C GLN A 315 -8.26 -5.75 20.17
N ARG A 316 -8.15 -5.16 18.98
CA ARG A 316 -9.34 -4.76 18.19
C ARG A 316 -10.17 -5.95 17.72
N ILE A 317 -9.51 -7.07 17.41
CA ILE A 317 -10.20 -8.32 17.07
C ILE A 317 -10.93 -8.91 18.29
N SER A 318 -10.32 -8.83 19.47
CA SER A 318 -10.89 -9.42 20.70
C SER A 318 -12.06 -8.60 21.26
N ASN A 319 -12.01 -7.28 21.15
CA ASN A 319 -13.08 -6.40 21.65
C ASN A 319 -14.41 -6.51 20.89
N GLU A 320 -14.45 -7.24 19.78
CA GLU A 320 -15.67 -7.50 19.01
C GLU A 320 -16.36 -8.81 19.41
N ILE A 321 -15.66 -9.67 20.17
CA ILE A 321 -16.15 -10.99 20.58
C ILE A 321 -16.86 -10.90 21.96
N ASN A 322 -16.71 -9.80 22.65
CA ASN A 322 -17.37 -9.46 23.92
C ASN A 322 -18.47 -8.44 23.72
#